data_de746c49590e783c5c4229153c46739c
#
_entry.id   de746c49590e783c5c4229153c46739c
#
_cell.length_a   1.000
_cell.length_b   1.000
_cell.length_c   1.000
_cell.angle_alpha   90.00
_cell.angle_beta   90.00
_cell.angle_gamma   90.00
#
_symmetry.space_group_name_H-M   'P 1'
#
loop_
_entity.id
_entity.type
_entity.pdbx_description
1 polymer ?
#
loop_
_entity_poly.entity_id
_entity_poly.type
_entity_poly.pdbx_seq_one_letter_code
_entity_poly.pdbx_strand_id
1 'polypeptide(L)'
;MKIAIIGAGIIGVTTAYELAVDGHEVHVFERRSSACEETSFANAGQISPGYATPWAAPGIPLKAMKWLFQKHAPLAIRPDGTWFQAQWMAQMLRNCTSARYSVNKERMMRLSEYSRDCLRQLRTDTGIAYEHRTGGT
;
A
#
# COMPACT_ATOMS: atom_id res chain seq x y z
N MET A 1 -6.65 5.12 -26.35
CA MET A 1 -5.17 5.06 -26.44
C MET A 1 -4.72 3.62 -26.26
N LYS A 2 -3.48 3.25 -26.71
CA LYS A 2 -2.86 1.97 -26.36
C LYS A 2 -2.00 2.15 -25.11
N ILE A 3 -2.24 1.34 -24.08
CA ILE A 3 -1.58 1.44 -22.80
C ILE A 3 -0.98 0.10 -22.41
N ALA A 4 0.29 0.11 -21.99
CA ALA A 4 0.98 -1.07 -21.49
C ALA A 4 1.11 -0.98 -19.96
N ILE A 5 0.73 -2.04 -19.26
CA ILE A 5 0.88 -2.16 -17.79
C ILE A 5 1.87 -3.28 -17.50
N ILE A 6 2.85 -3.01 -16.67
CA ILE A 6 3.85 -4.00 -16.25
C ILE A 6 3.47 -4.54 -14.88
N GLY A 7 3.17 -5.84 -14.83
CA GLY A 7 2.76 -6.57 -13.63
C GLY A 7 1.25 -6.73 -13.50
N ALA A 8 0.80 -7.96 -13.29
CA ALA A 8 -0.59 -8.34 -13.07
C ALA A 8 -0.91 -8.64 -11.59
N GLY A 9 -0.31 -7.93 -10.66
CA GLY A 9 -0.78 -7.90 -9.27
C GLY A 9 -2.10 -7.13 -9.15
N ILE A 10 -2.67 -7.05 -7.95
CA ILE A 10 -3.98 -6.39 -7.74
C ILE A 10 -4.00 -4.95 -8.29
N ILE A 11 -2.92 -4.19 -8.13
CA ILE A 11 -2.84 -2.82 -8.65
C ILE A 11 -2.86 -2.81 -10.18
N GLY A 12 -2.06 -3.67 -10.83
CA GLY A 12 -2.02 -3.73 -12.30
C GLY A 12 -3.36 -4.16 -12.90
N VAL A 13 -4.01 -5.16 -12.31
CA VAL A 13 -5.30 -5.68 -12.78
C VAL A 13 -6.41 -4.64 -12.61
N THR A 14 -6.51 -3.98 -11.45
CA THR A 14 -7.53 -2.96 -11.22
C THR A 14 -7.30 -1.73 -12.10
N THR A 15 -6.05 -1.30 -12.28
CA THR A 15 -5.71 -0.21 -13.20
C THR A 15 -6.09 -0.56 -14.65
N ALA A 16 -5.82 -1.81 -15.08
CA ALA A 16 -6.21 -2.28 -16.42
C ALA A 16 -7.71 -2.26 -16.60
N TYR A 17 -8.46 -2.69 -15.59
CA TYR A 17 -9.91 -2.69 -15.62
C TYR A 17 -10.47 -1.27 -15.81
N GLU A 18 -10.06 -0.32 -14.96
CA GLU A 18 -10.54 1.06 -15.02
C GLU A 18 -10.21 1.72 -16.37
N LEU A 19 -8.98 1.54 -16.86
CA LEU A 19 -8.59 2.07 -18.18
C LEU A 19 -9.35 1.42 -19.35
N ALA A 20 -9.71 0.15 -19.24
CA ALA A 20 -10.53 -0.53 -20.24
C ALA A 20 -11.99 -0.02 -20.20
N VAL A 21 -12.54 0.23 -19.03
CA VAL A 21 -13.86 0.87 -18.85
C VAL A 21 -13.87 2.27 -19.47
N ASP A 22 -12.78 3.03 -19.35
CA ASP A 22 -12.59 4.33 -20.00
C ASP A 22 -12.40 4.24 -21.53
N GLY A 23 -12.46 3.04 -22.12
CA GLY A 23 -12.37 2.82 -23.57
C GLY A 23 -10.95 2.79 -24.11
N HIS A 24 -9.96 2.50 -23.29
CA HIS A 24 -8.56 2.34 -23.72
C HIS A 24 -8.27 0.89 -24.14
N GLU A 25 -7.37 0.71 -25.08
CA GLU A 25 -6.79 -0.60 -25.43
C GLU A 25 -5.64 -0.88 -24.45
N VAL A 26 -5.83 -1.84 -23.53
CA VAL A 26 -4.89 -2.12 -22.46
C VAL A 26 -4.24 -3.48 -22.62
N HIS A 27 -2.91 -3.51 -22.55
CA HIS A 27 -2.10 -4.72 -22.56
C HIS A 27 -1.37 -4.86 -21.22
N VAL A 28 -1.59 -5.98 -20.52
CA VAL A 28 -0.92 -6.28 -19.26
C VAL A 28 0.18 -7.30 -19.52
N PHE A 29 1.40 -6.97 -19.10
CA PHE A 29 2.57 -7.83 -19.20
C PHE A 29 2.92 -8.37 -17.82
N GLU A 30 2.84 -9.69 -17.64
CA GLU A 30 3.16 -10.38 -16.41
C GLU A 30 4.31 -11.38 -16.65
N ARG A 31 5.23 -11.46 -15.70
CA ARG A 31 6.37 -12.38 -15.77
C ARG A 31 6.02 -13.80 -15.28
N ARG A 32 4.96 -13.93 -14.51
CA ARG A 32 4.45 -15.19 -14.01
C ARG A 32 3.46 -15.80 -15.00
N SER A 33 3.09 -17.05 -14.77
CA SER A 33 2.15 -17.77 -15.61
C SER A 33 0.71 -17.28 -15.47
N SER A 34 0.40 -16.64 -14.33
CA SER A 34 -0.93 -16.13 -14.01
C SER A 34 -0.87 -14.80 -13.27
N ALA A 35 -2.01 -14.12 -13.18
CA ALA A 35 -2.14 -12.89 -12.41
C ALA A 35 -2.10 -13.18 -10.89
N CYS A 36 -1.62 -12.21 -10.12
CA CYS A 36 -1.62 -12.21 -8.66
C CYS A 36 -0.83 -13.34 -7.97
N GLU A 37 0.15 -13.96 -8.60
CA GLU A 37 0.94 -15.05 -8.02
C GLU A 37 2.00 -14.63 -6.97
N GLU A 38 2.20 -13.34 -6.74
CA GLU A 38 3.19 -12.84 -5.77
C GLU A 38 2.51 -12.26 -4.50
N THR A 39 2.87 -11.05 -4.09
CA THR A 39 2.35 -10.41 -2.87
C THR A 39 0.82 -10.32 -2.85
N SER A 40 0.18 -10.20 -3.99
CA SER A 40 -1.29 -10.15 -4.09
C SER A 40 -1.96 -11.49 -3.80
N PHE A 41 -1.25 -12.61 -3.91
CA PHE A 41 -1.74 -13.95 -3.56
C PHE A 41 -1.78 -14.17 -2.06
N ALA A 42 -0.75 -13.72 -1.35
CA ALA A 42 -0.59 -13.98 0.07
C ALA A 42 -0.35 -12.67 0.84
N ASN A 43 -1.41 -12.06 1.30
CA ASN A 43 -1.41 -10.87 2.15
C ASN A 43 -2.48 -10.99 3.25
N ALA A 44 -2.66 -9.95 4.05
CA ALA A 44 -3.65 -9.97 5.13
C ALA A 44 -5.11 -9.93 4.65
N GLY A 45 -5.36 -9.64 3.38
CA GLY A 45 -6.71 -9.54 2.79
C GLY A 45 -7.60 -8.48 3.46
N GLN A 46 -7.01 -7.49 4.11
CA GLN A 46 -7.72 -6.56 4.97
C GLN A 46 -7.79 -5.18 4.33
N ILE A 47 -8.98 -4.59 4.31
CA ILE A 47 -9.22 -3.21 3.90
C ILE A 47 -9.69 -2.43 5.11
N SER A 48 -8.77 -1.73 5.73
CA SER A 48 -8.97 -1.01 6.99
C SER A 48 -8.58 0.47 6.85
N PRO A 49 -9.44 1.33 6.29
CA PRO A 49 -9.12 2.74 6.08
C PRO A 49 -8.74 3.46 7.37
N GLY A 50 -9.41 3.16 8.49
CA GLY A 50 -9.11 3.73 9.80
C GLY A 50 -7.73 3.36 10.35
N TYR A 51 -7.10 2.30 9.82
CA TYR A 51 -5.76 1.85 10.19
C TYR A 51 -4.64 2.40 9.29
N ALA A 52 -5.00 3.17 8.26
CA ALA A 52 -4.05 3.79 7.33
C ALA A 52 -3.33 4.96 8.02
N THR A 53 -2.21 4.68 8.65
CA THR A 53 -1.40 5.69 9.36
C THR A 53 0.05 5.70 8.88
N PRO A 54 0.70 6.88 8.81
CA PRO A 54 2.11 6.96 8.47
C PRO A 54 2.99 6.23 9.49
N TRP A 55 4.02 5.54 8.99
CA TRP A 55 5.03 4.93 9.86
C TRP A 55 5.88 6.00 10.56
N ALA A 56 6.11 7.13 9.90
CA ALA A 56 6.80 8.28 10.48
C ALA A 56 5.88 9.01 11.46
N ALA A 57 5.86 8.57 12.72
CA ALA A 57 5.05 9.15 13.78
C ALA A 57 5.93 9.69 14.92
N PRO A 58 5.42 10.66 15.72
CA PRO A 58 6.10 11.11 16.92
C PRO A 58 6.45 9.94 17.85
N GLY A 59 7.69 9.92 18.36
CA GLY A 59 8.18 8.85 19.24
C GLY A 59 8.70 7.60 18.54
N ILE A 60 8.49 7.44 17.23
CA ILE A 60 9.05 6.31 16.46
C ILE A 60 10.59 6.28 16.52
N PRO A 61 11.34 7.38 16.40
CA PRO A 61 12.79 7.34 16.52
C PRO A 61 13.28 6.73 17.84
N LEU A 62 12.65 7.08 18.97
CA LEU A 62 12.98 6.51 20.28
C LEU A 62 12.60 5.01 20.37
N LYS A 63 11.46 4.63 19.81
CA LYS A 63 11.06 3.22 19.73
C LYS A 63 12.00 2.42 18.84
N ALA A 64 12.40 2.96 17.70
CA ALA A 64 13.35 2.32 16.78
C ALA A 64 14.69 2.04 17.46
N MET A 65 15.22 3.01 18.22
CA MET A 65 16.44 2.78 19.03
C MET A 65 16.26 1.63 20.04
N LYS A 66 15.12 1.54 20.72
CA LYS A 66 14.84 0.43 21.65
C LYS A 66 14.76 -0.90 20.89
N TRP A 67 14.18 -0.93 19.71
CA TRP A 67 14.04 -2.15 18.90
C TRP A 67 15.38 -2.69 18.41
N LEU A 68 16.39 -1.85 18.20
CA LEU A 68 17.73 -2.30 17.81
C LEU A 68 18.37 -3.25 18.85
N PHE A 69 17.93 -3.15 20.11
CA PHE A 69 18.40 -4.01 21.19
C PHE A 69 17.47 -5.19 21.52
N GLN A 70 16.39 -5.38 20.77
CA GLN A 70 15.41 -6.45 21.00
C GLN A 70 15.60 -7.60 20.03
N LYS A 71 15.60 -8.84 20.54
CA LYS A 71 15.79 -10.07 19.74
C LYS A 71 14.67 -10.31 18.73
N HIS A 72 13.44 -9.84 18.99
CA HIS A 72 12.25 -9.98 18.15
C HIS A 72 11.64 -8.62 17.82
N ALA A 73 12.46 -7.72 17.33
CA ALA A 73 11.99 -6.40 16.93
C ALA A 73 11.05 -6.47 15.71
N PRO A 74 9.95 -5.69 15.71
CA PRO A 74 9.04 -5.64 14.56
C PRO A 74 9.68 -4.98 13.34
N LEU A 75 10.80 -4.27 13.53
CA LEU A 75 11.55 -3.60 12.46
C LEU A 75 13.03 -3.94 12.59
N ALA A 76 13.62 -4.56 11.58
CA ALA A 76 15.04 -4.77 11.46
C ALA A 76 15.61 -3.85 10.38
N ILE A 77 16.47 -2.93 10.79
CA ILE A 77 17.20 -2.05 9.85
C ILE A 77 18.59 -2.64 9.67
N ARG A 78 18.91 -3.06 8.45
CA ARG A 78 20.26 -3.50 8.07
C ARG A 78 20.92 -2.34 7.30
N PRO A 79 22.01 -1.77 7.79
CA PRO A 79 22.75 -0.77 7.03
C PRO A 79 23.28 -1.39 5.74
N ASP A 80 22.97 -0.80 4.60
CA ASP A 80 23.49 -1.21 3.29
C ASP A 80 24.62 -0.30 2.80
N GLY A 81 24.93 0.75 3.55
CA GLY A 81 25.99 1.73 3.23
C GLY A 81 25.65 2.65 2.05
N THR A 82 24.44 2.62 1.52
CA THR A 82 24.04 3.44 0.38
C THR A 82 23.61 4.84 0.78
N TRP A 83 23.91 5.81 -0.08
CA TRP A 83 23.41 7.18 0.06
C TRP A 83 21.87 7.23 0.04
N PHE A 84 21.25 6.35 -0.75
CA PHE A 84 19.80 6.24 -0.82
C PHE A 84 19.20 5.90 0.55
N GLN A 85 19.73 4.92 1.25
CA GLN A 85 19.25 4.55 2.59
C GLN A 85 19.42 5.70 3.58
N ALA A 86 20.57 6.39 3.57
CA ALA A 86 20.83 7.54 4.43
C ALA A 86 19.82 8.67 4.19
N GLN A 87 19.56 8.98 2.92
CA GLN A 87 18.59 10.00 2.53
C GLN A 87 17.16 9.61 2.95
N TRP A 88 16.77 8.34 2.74
CA TRP A 88 15.46 7.84 3.16
C TRP A 88 15.27 7.94 4.68
N MET A 89 16.26 7.54 5.46
CA MET A 89 16.23 7.65 6.92
C MET A 89 16.12 9.10 7.40
N ALA A 90 16.89 10.01 6.80
CA ALA A 90 16.81 11.43 7.11
C ALA A 90 15.42 12.01 6.81
N GLN A 91 14.82 11.65 5.68
CA GLN A 91 13.46 12.06 5.33
C GLN A 91 12.42 11.46 6.29
N MET A 92 12.56 10.20 6.67
CA MET A 92 11.69 9.57 7.66
C MET A 92 11.74 10.32 9.00
N LEU A 93 12.93 10.60 9.51
CA LEU A 93 13.11 11.35 10.76
C LEU A 93 12.48 12.76 10.68
N ARG A 94 12.65 13.46 9.57
CA ARG A 94 12.02 14.78 9.34
C ARG A 94 10.49 14.71 9.38
N ASN A 95 9.90 13.58 9.05
CA ASN A 95 8.46 13.38 9.08
C ASN A 95 7.90 12.91 10.44
N CYS A 96 8.76 12.57 11.40
CA CYS A 96 8.36 12.12 12.74
C CYS A 96 7.95 13.28 13.67
N THR A 97 7.38 14.35 13.14
CA THR A 97 6.83 15.48 13.92
C THR A 97 5.31 15.42 13.93
N SER A 98 4.68 15.92 15.01
CA SER A 98 3.22 15.92 15.14
C SER A 98 2.52 16.64 13.98
N ALA A 99 3.04 17.79 13.55
CA ALA A 99 2.46 18.56 12.46
C ALA A 99 2.49 17.78 11.12
N ARG A 100 3.65 17.20 10.77
CA ARG A 100 3.78 16.41 9.54
C ARG A 100 2.98 15.12 9.60
N TYR A 101 2.99 14.46 10.75
CA TYR A 101 2.20 13.26 10.97
C TYR A 101 0.71 13.50 10.73
N SER A 102 0.15 14.59 11.30
CA SER A 102 -1.25 14.94 11.12
C SER A 102 -1.62 15.13 9.64
N VAL A 103 -0.83 15.92 8.91
CA VAL A 103 -1.05 16.15 7.47
C VAL A 103 -0.93 14.87 6.65
N ASN A 104 0.10 14.06 6.91
CA ASN A 104 0.32 12.82 6.18
C ASN A 104 -0.77 11.78 6.49
N LYS A 105 -1.21 11.70 7.75
CA LYS A 105 -2.30 10.82 8.17
C LYS A 105 -3.60 11.19 7.46
N GLU A 106 -3.96 12.47 7.43
CA GLU A 106 -5.16 12.94 6.74
C GLU A 106 -5.14 12.57 5.25
N ARG A 107 -3.99 12.76 4.58
CA ARG A 107 -3.84 12.39 3.16
C ARG A 107 -4.00 10.89 2.94
N MET A 108 -3.39 10.07 3.78
CA MET A 108 -3.50 8.62 3.70
C MET A 108 -4.92 8.14 3.96
N MET A 109 -5.60 8.69 4.96
CA MET A 109 -6.99 8.32 5.28
C MET A 109 -7.94 8.66 4.13
N ARG A 110 -7.85 9.87 3.56
CA ARG A 110 -8.68 10.25 2.40
C ARG A 110 -8.50 9.28 1.23
N LEU A 111 -7.25 8.93 0.92
CA LEU A 111 -6.97 7.96 -0.16
C LEU A 111 -7.49 6.56 0.18
N SER A 112 -7.34 6.12 1.42
CA SER A 112 -7.83 4.82 1.88
C SER A 112 -9.36 4.71 1.84
N GLU A 113 -10.07 5.76 2.26
CA GLU A 113 -11.53 5.80 2.19
C GLU A 113 -12.01 5.79 0.75
N TYR A 114 -11.41 6.59 -0.11
CA TYR A 114 -11.70 6.58 -1.54
C TYR A 114 -11.45 5.19 -2.16
N SER A 115 -10.32 4.57 -1.86
CA SER A 115 -10.01 3.21 -2.33
C SER A 115 -11.04 2.18 -1.87
N ARG A 116 -11.51 2.26 -0.62
CA ARG A 116 -12.60 1.40 -0.12
C ARG A 116 -13.88 1.59 -0.94
N ASP A 117 -14.22 2.83 -1.24
CA ASP A 117 -15.46 3.13 -1.95
C ASP A 117 -15.37 2.69 -3.42
N CYS A 118 -14.22 2.87 -4.07
CA CYS A 118 -13.93 2.31 -5.40
C CYS A 118 -14.05 0.78 -5.41
N LEU A 119 -13.55 0.08 -4.39
CA LEU A 119 -13.69 -1.37 -4.31
C LEU A 119 -15.14 -1.81 -4.13
N ARG A 120 -15.94 -1.07 -3.38
CA ARG A 120 -17.39 -1.33 -3.26
C ARG A 120 -18.07 -1.18 -4.60
N GLN A 121 -17.75 -0.12 -5.35
CA GLN A 121 -18.29 0.13 -6.67
C GLN A 121 -17.88 -1.01 -7.63
N LEU A 122 -16.59 -1.34 -7.68
CA LEU A 122 -16.06 -2.43 -8.51
C LEU A 122 -16.82 -3.75 -8.27
N ARG A 123 -17.11 -4.09 -7.02
CA ARG A 123 -17.90 -5.29 -6.69
C ARG A 123 -19.31 -5.22 -7.24
N THR A 124 -19.94 -4.06 -7.15
CA THR A 124 -21.29 -3.84 -7.68
C THR A 124 -21.31 -3.99 -9.19
N ASP A 125 -20.34 -3.40 -9.87
CA ASP A 125 -20.28 -3.34 -11.33
C ASP A 125 -19.91 -4.69 -11.96
N THR A 126 -19.04 -5.45 -11.30
CA THR A 126 -18.54 -6.73 -11.83
C THR A 126 -19.31 -7.95 -11.31
N GLY A 127 -20.05 -7.82 -10.21
CA GLY A 127 -20.70 -8.95 -9.54
C GLY A 127 -19.73 -9.98 -8.98
N ILE A 128 -18.42 -9.65 -8.84
CA ILE A 128 -17.40 -10.58 -8.38
C ILE A 128 -17.72 -11.10 -6.97
N ALA A 129 -17.75 -12.41 -6.83
CA ALA A 129 -17.98 -13.08 -5.54
C ALA A 129 -16.67 -13.57 -4.95
N TYR A 130 -16.41 -13.24 -3.70
CA TYR A 130 -15.30 -13.73 -2.90
C TYR A 130 -15.70 -13.71 -1.40
N GLU A 131 -14.90 -14.32 -0.56
CA GLU A 131 -15.16 -14.46 0.88
C GLU A 131 -15.01 -13.12 1.63
N HIS A 132 -15.76 -12.10 1.22
CA HIS A 132 -15.68 -10.82 1.91
C HIS A 132 -16.56 -10.80 3.17
N ARG A 133 -16.01 -10.19 4.22
CA ARG A 133 -16.74 -9.95 5.49
C ARG A 133 -16.62 -8.49 5.86
N THR A 134 -17.69 -7.93 6.41
CA THR A 134 -17.70 -6.57 6.96
C THR A 134 -17.72 -6.70 8.48
N GLY A 135 -16.53 -6.75 9.09
CA GLY A 135 -16.40 -6.94 10.55
C GLY A 135 -16.31 -5.63 11.34
N GLY A 136 -16.02 -4.54 10.68
CA GLY A 136 -15.61 -3.26 11.30
C GLY A 136 -14.21 -3.34 11.91
N THR A 137 -13.43 -2.29 11.82
CA THR A 137 -12.13 -2.09 12.50
C THR A 137 -12.11 -0.69 13.09
#